data_8645cf773502f57898340ed69fe61faa
#
_entry.id   8645cf773502f57898340ed69fe61faa
#
_cell.length_a   1.000
_cell.length_b   1.000
_cell.length_c   1.000
_cell.angle_alpha   90.00
_cell.angle_beta   90.00
_cell.angle_gamma   90.00
#
_symmetry.space_group_name_H-M   'P 1'
#
loop_
_entity.id
_entity.type
_entity.pdbx_description
1 polymer ?
#
loop_
_entity_poly.entity_id
_entity_poly.type
_entity_poly.pdbx_seq_one_letter_code
_entity_poly.pdbx_strand_id
1 'polypeptide(L)'
;MPEIALAKVSAEAPLDRACLFACGLSTGLGAAMNTAKVAPGSTCAVFGAGMVGLGAVAGCRLQGADRIVCVDLSEERLSLARGQGATDTLVAGPDTVAKVVELTSGLGADYTFEATGNVDVMRQAVESARMGWGLATVCGVAGKGETLDVVPRLLITGRRVAGSSFGGVKGRDQVPQLVALWLAGEIDVEPFISHTLSLDDVNRGFELMEAQDGIRSVIRFG
;
A
#
# COMPACT_ATOMS: atom_id res chain seq x y z
N MET A 1 0.98 27.21 -7.55
CA MET A 1 1.50 26.30 -6.50
C MET A 1 2.87 26.81 -6.08
N PRO A 2 3.21 26.87 -4.77
CA PRO A 2 4.53 27.29 -4.33
C PRO A 2 5.63 26.33 -4.80
N GLU A 3 6.78 26.82 -5.22
CA GLU A 3 7.91 26.02 -5.70
C GLU A 3 8.35 24.95 -4.68
N ILE A 4 8.28 25.28 -3.38
CA ILE A 4 8.64 24.36 -2.30
C ILE A 4 7.76 23.08 -2.27
N ALA A 5 6.56 23.12 -2.87
CA ALA A 5 5.65 22.00 -2.96
C ALA A 5 5.86 21.15 -4.23
N LEU A 6 6.87 21.49 -5.05
CA LEU A 6 7.16 20.79 -6.30
C LEU A 6 8.38 19.87 -6.13
N ALA A 7 8.28 18.66 -6.65
CA ALA A 7 9.38 17.73 -6.81
C ALA A 7 9.77 17.67 -8.30
N LYS A 8 11.03 17.99 -8.62
CA LYS A 8 11.54 17.86 -9.99
C LYS A 8 11.93 16.42 -10.24
N VAL A 9 11.26 15.77 -11.18
CA VAL A 9 11.56 14.42 -11.65
C VAL A 9 12.36 14.46 -12.96
N SER A 10 12.91 13.30 -13.39
CA SER A 10 13.58 13.16 -14.68
C SER A 10 12.66 13.59 -15.83
N ALA A 11 13.21 14.27 -16.82
CA ALA A 11 12.50 14.62 -18.05
C ALA A 11 12.18 13.37 -18.92
N GLU A 12 12.84 12.26 -18.66
CA GLU A 12 12.58 10.99 -19.33
C GLU A 12 11.32 10.27 -18.79
N ALA A 13 10.82 10.70 -17.63
CA ALA A 13 9.64 10.08 -17.02
C ALA A 13 8.36 10.51 -17.75
N PRO A 14 7.61 9.58 -18.40
CA PRO A 14 6.31 9.87 -18.97
C PRO A 14 5.35 10.44 -17.91
N LEU A 15 4.77 11.60 -18.19
CA LEU A 15 3.97 12.35 -17.18
C LEU A 15 2.70 11.59 -16.77
N ASP A 16 2.12 10.83 -17.67
CA ASP A 16 0.94 10.00 -17.44
C ASP A 16 1.20 8.78 -16.54
N ARG A 17 2.46 8.48 -16.23
CA ARG A 17 2.91 7.49 -15.24
C ARG A 17 3.50 8.18 -14.01
N ALA A 18 4.28 9.23 -14.22
CA ALA A 18 4.90 9.98 -13.12
C ALA A 18 3.85 10.52 -12.12
N CYS A 19 2.63 10.84 -12.58
CA CYS A 19 1.53 11.29 -11.73
C CYS A 19 1.14 10.28 -10.64
N LEU A 20 1.40 8.97 -10.82
CA LEU A 20 1.12 7.93 -9.83
C LEU A 20 1.93 8.12 -8.54
N PHE A 21 3.10 8.75 -8.64
CA PHE A 21 3.98 9.03 -7.50
C PHE A 21 3.56 10.25 -6.67
N ALA A 22 2.54 11.00 -7.12
CA ALA A 22 2.07 12.18 -6.40
C ALA A 22 1.34 11.86 -5.09
N CYS A 23 0.80 10.62 -4.93
CA CYS A 23 0.09 10.22 -3.72
C CYS A 23 0.21 8.71 -3.45
N GLY A 24 -0.66 7.90 -4.04
CA GLY A 24 -0.91 6.52 -3.62
C GLY A 24 0.31 5.60 -3.69
N LEU A 25 1.03 5.62 -4.81
CA LEU A 25 2.20 4.77 -4.99
C LEU A 25 3.33 5.15 -4.02
N SER A 26 3.63 6.44 -3.88
CA SER A 26 4.62 6.93 -2.89
C SER A 26 4.20 6.61 -1.45
N THR A 27 2.89 6.68 -1.14
CA THR A 27 2.38 6.31 0.18
C THR A 27 2.66 4.84 0.48
N GLY A 28 2.36 3.94 -0.43
CA GLY A 28 2.57 2.50 -0.22
C GLY A 28 4.05 2.13 -0.13
N LEU A 29 4.85 2.54 -1.11
CA LEU A 29 6.31 2.34 -1.11
C LEU A 29 6.95 2.90 0.16
N GLY A 30 6.64 4.14 0.50
CA GLY A 30 7.19 4.80 1.67
C GLY A 30 6.72 4.20 2.99
N ALA A 31 5.49 3.68 3.06
CA ALA A 31 5.03 2.96 4.26
C ALA A 31 5.95 1.79 4.61
N ALA A 32 6.36 1.00 3.62
CA ALA A 32 7.30 -0.09 3.80
C ALA A 32 8.74 0.40 4.04
N MET A 33 9.22 1.36 3.24
CA MET A 33 10.62 1.78 3.22
C MET A 33 10.98 2.76 4.34
N ASN A 34 10.10 3.72 4.66
CA ASN A 34 10.40 4.83 5.58
C ASN A 34 9.70 4.67 6.93
N THR A 35 8.39 4.36 6.92
CA THR A 35 7.60 4.27 8.17
C THR A 35 7.89 2.96 8.90
N ALA A 36 7.65 1.83 8.26
CA ALA A 36 7.87 0.52 8.85
C ALA A 36 9.35 0.13 8.86
N LYS A 37 10.11 0.56 7.85
CA LYS A 37 11.52 0.19 7.63
C LYS A 37 11.66 -1.33 7.62
N VAL A 38 10.92 -1.96 6.73
CA VAL A 38 10.89 -3.41 6.59
C VAL A 38 12.30 -3.96 6.49
N ALA A 39 12.64 -4.91 7.33
CA ALA A 39 13.95 -5.54 7.34
C ALA A 39 14.00 -6.69 6.32
N PRO A 40 15.14 -6.94 5.65
CA PRO A 40 15.33 -8.13 4.83
C PRO A 40 15.04 -9.42 5.62
N GLY A 41 14.42 -10.39 4.96
CA GLY A 41 14.09 -11.68 5.57
C GLY A 41 12.83 -11.67 6.44
N SER A 42 12.14 -10.53 6.56
CA SER A 42 10.93 -10.41 7.38
C SER A 42 9.66 -10.90 6.68
N THR A 43 8.61 -11.09 7.48
CA THR A 43 7.28 -11.42 7.02
C THR A 43 6.38 -10.18 7.03
N CYS A 44 5.65 -9.95 5.93
CA CYS A 44 4.75 -8.82 5.77
C CYS A 44 3.33 -9.28 5.46
N ALA A 45 2.32 -8.54 5.91
CA ALA A 45 0.95 -8.71 5.47
C ALA A 45 0.35 -7.35 5.08
N VAL A 46 -0.24 -7.27 3.89
CA VAL A 46 -0.83 -6.04 3.34
C VAL A 46 -2.33 -6.25 3.16
N PHE A 47 -3.12 -5.43 3.81
CA PHE A 47 -4.58 -5.44 3.76
C PHE A 47 -5.08 -4.35 2.81
N GLY A 48 -5.71 -4.79 1.71
CA GLY A 48 -6.14 -3.96 0.59
C GLY A 48 -5.12 -3.94 -0.55
N ALA A 49 -5.54 -4.38 -1.74
CA ALA A 49 -4.75 -4.38 -2.98
C ALA A 49 -5.14 -3.23 -3.93
N GLY A 50 -5.44 -2.07 -3.36
CA GLY A 50 -5.55 -0.81 -4.11
C GLY A 50 -4.16 -0.21 -4.37
N MET A 51 -4.12 1.03 -4.90
CA MET A 51 -2.86 1.73 -5.23
C MET A 51 -1.86 1.76 -4.07
N VAL A 52 -2.31 2.07 -2.85
CA VAL A 52 -1.45 2.15 -1.66
C VAL A 52 -0.97 0.76 -1.26
N GLY A 53 -1.87 -0.23 -1.22
CA GLY A 53 -1.50 -1.59 -0.83
C GLY A 53 -0.55 -2.26 -1.82
N LEU A 54 -0.81 -2.15 -3.13
CA LEU A 54 0.11 -2.65 -4.15
C LEU A 54 1.48 -1.96 -4.07
N GLY A 55 1.50 -0.65 -3.78
CA GLY A 55 2.74 0.08 -3.50
C GLY A 55 3.45 -0.44 -2.26
N ALA A 56 2.71 -0.80 -1.19
CA ALA A 56 3.30 -1.40 0.00
C ALA A 56 3.89 -2.80 -0.28
N VAL A 57 3.20 -3.63 -1.09
CA VAL A 57 3.72 -4.92 -1.57
C VAL A 57 5.05 -4.74 -2.30
N ALA A 58 5.09 -3.82 -3.28
CA ALA A 58 6.32 -3.51 -4.02
C ALA A 58 7.42 -2.98 -3.08
N GLY A 59 7.07 -2.13 -2.11
CA GLY A 59 8.01 -1.62 -1.10
C GLY A 59 8.57 -2.73 -0.21
N CYS A 60 7.74 -3.68 0.24
CA CYS A 60 8.20 -4.85 1.03
C CYS A 60 9.18 -5.71 0.20
N ARG A 61 8.86 -5.96 -1.09
CA ARG A 61 9.75 -6.68 -2.00
C ARG A 61 11.10 -5.96 -2.17
N LEU A 62 11.09 -4.66 -2.41
CA LEU A 62 12.32 -3.85 -2.55
C LEU A 62 13.16 -3.85 -1.28
N GLN A 63 12.54 -3.98 -0.11
CA GLN A 63 13.23 -4.08 1.17
C GLN A 63 13.72 -5.51 1.48
N GLY A 64 13.45 -6.49 0.60
CA GLY A 64 13.91 -7.87 0.76
C GLY A 64 13.11 -8.68 1.78
N ALA A 65 11.82 -8.42 1.94
CA ALA A 65 10.93 -9.28 2.73
C ALA A 65 10.87 -10.69 2.11
N ASP A 66 10.94 -11.73 2.92
CA ASP A 66 10.91 -13.13 2.47
C ASP A 66 9.48 -13.58 2.16
N ARG A 67 8.52 -13.11 2.94
CA ARG A 67 7.10 -13.43 2.74
C ARG A 67 6.25 -12.17 2.75
N ILE A 68 5.40 -12.05 1.73
CA ILE A 68 4.50 -10.92 1.57
C ILE A 68 3.10 -11.48 1.27
N VAL A 69 2.23 -11.46 2.28
CA VAL A 69 0.83 -11.88 2.17
C VAL A 69 0.00 -10.66 1.79
N CYS A 70 -0.70 -10.70 0.66
CA CYS A 70 -1.64 -9.64 0.29
C CYS A 70 -3.09 -10.13 0.47
N VAL A 71 -3.91 -9.32 1.13
CA VAL A 71 -5.31 -9.60 1.45
C VAL A 71 -6.21 -8.59 0.75
N ASP A 72 -7.18 -9.05 -0.02
CA ASP A 72 -8.21 -8.20 -0.67
C ASP A 72 -9.51 -8.98 -0.86
N LEU A 73 -10.59 -8.29 -1.17
CA LEU A 73 -11.87 -8.90 -1.55
C LEU A 73 -11.89 -9.38 -3.01
N SER A 74 -11.06 -8.79 -3.87
CA SER A 74 -11.02 -9.01 -5.31
C SER A 74 -9.84 -9.91 -5.70
N GLU A 75 -10.12 -11.08 -6.28
CA GLU A 75 -9.08 -11.96 -6.84
C GLU A 75 -8.32 -11.30 -8.00
N GLU A 76 -8.96 -10.42 -8.76
CA GLU A 76 -8.31 -9.65 -9.81
C GLU A 76 -7.20 -8.75 -9.25
N ARG A 77 -7.51 -8.01 -8.17
CA ARG A 77 -6.52 -7.17 -7.47
C ARG A 77 -5.43 -7.99 -6.81
N LEU A 78 -5.77 -9.17 -6.30
CA LEU A 78 -4.79 -10.12 -5.76
C LEU A 78 -3.84 -10.63 -6.84
N SER A 79 -4.33 -10.82 -8.08
CA SER A 79 -3.46 -11.14 -9.22
C SER A 79 -2.44 -10.04 -9.50
N LEU A 80 -2.85 -8.76 -9.42
CA LEU A 80 -1.92 -7.62 -9.54
C LEU A 80 -0.89 -7.61 -8.41
N ALA A 81 -1.32 -7.96 -7.18
CA ALA A 81 -0.41 -8.04 -6.04
C ALA A 81 0.70 -9.09 -6.23
N ARG A 82 0.39 -10.25 -6.85
CA ARG A 82 1.40 -11.25 -7.23
C ARG A 82 2.43 -10.66 -8.19
N GLY A 83 1.97 -9.89 -9.19
CA GLY A 83 2.85 -9.17 -10.13
C GLY A 83 3.75 -8.14 -9.44
N GLN A 84 3.32 -7.54 -8.34
CA GLN A 84 4.12 -6.60 -7.54
C GLN A 84 5.06 -7.29 -6.53
N GLY A 85 4.96 -8.61 -6.36
CA GLY A 85 5.84 -9.40 -5.50
C GLY A 85 5.19 -10.00 -4.26
N ALA A 86 3.86 -10.04 -4.16
CA ALA A 86 3.21 -10.83 -3.12
C ALA A 86 3.52 -12.32 -3.31
N THR A 87 4.04 -12.96 -2.26
CA THR A 87 4.35 -14.40 -2.27
C THR A 87 3.10 -15.24 -2.05
N ASP A 88 2.17 -14.71 -1.30
CA ASP A 88 0.90 -15.34 -0.96
C ASP A 88 -0.24 -14.32 -1.12
N THR A 89 -1.41 -14.78 -1.50
CA THR A 89 -2.61 -13.95 -1.60
C THR A 89 -3.77 -14.62 -0.90
N LEU A 90 -4.65 -13.81 -0.32
CA LEU A 90 -5.79 -14.28 0.47
C LEU A 90 -7.02 -13.44 0.17
N VAL A 91 -8.09 -14.08 -0.30
CA VAL A 91 -9.39 -13.42 -0.35
C VAL A 91 -9.90 -13.20 1.07
N ALA A 92 -10.23 -11.95 1.40
CA ALA A 92 -10.66 -11.56 2.72
C ALA A 92 -11.97 -12.25 3.14
N GLY A 93 -12.04 -12.64 4.40
CA GLY A 93 -13.19 -13.35 4.98
C GLY A 93 -13.10 -13.41 6.51
N PRO A 94 -14.02 -14.14 7.16
CA PRO A 94 -14.08 -14.19 8.63
C PRO A 94 -12.80 -14.76 9.27
N ASP A 95 -12.07 -15.63 8.55
CA ASP A 95 -10.86 -16.29 9.04
C ASP A 95 -9.57 -15.59 8.60
N THR A 96 -9.64 -14.36 8.08
CA THR A 96 -8.51 -13.65 7.51
C THR A 96 -7.33 -13.57 8.48
N VAL A 97 -7.55 -13.15 9.72
CA VAL A 97 -6.48 -13.04 10.73
C VAL A 97 -5.83 -14.40 11.00
N ALA A 98 -6.64 -15.45 11.18
CA ALA A 98 -6.14 -16.80 11.44
C ALA A 98 -5.27 -17.32 10.30
N LYS A 99 -5.71 -17.10 9.05
CA LYS A 99 -4.97 -17.51 7.85
C LYS A 99 -3.67 -16.73 7.67
N VAL A 100 -3.66 -15.41 7.93
CA VAL A 100 -2.43 -14.61 7.91
C VAL A 100 -1.45 -15.12 8.97
N VAL A 101 -1.93 -15.41 10.17
CA VAL A 101 -1.09 -15.98 11.25
C VAL A 101 -0.56 -17.35 10.85
N GLU A 102 -1.35 -18.22 10.24
CA GLU A 102 -0.93 -19.53 9.73
C GLU A 102 0.17 -19.37 8.66
N LEU A 103 -0.06 -18.53 7.65
CA LEU A 103 0.91 -18.23 6.58
C LEU A 103 2.21 -17.64 7.13
N THR A 104 2.19 -17.02 8.30
CA THR A 104 3.37 -16.46 8.97
C THR A 104 3.88 -17.34 10.12
N SER A 105 3.82 -18.66 9.91
CA SER A 105 4.34 -19.72 10.79
C SER A 105 3.70 -19.73 12.20
N GLY A 106 2.45 -19.31 12.32
CA GLY A 106 1.70 -19.27 13.58
C GLY A 106 2.08 -18.10 14.51
N LEU A 107 2.97 -17.21 14.08
CA LEU A 107 3.51 -16.13 14.91
C LEU A 107 2.90 -14.75 14.59
N GLY A 108 2.30 -14.59 13.42
CA GLY A 108 1.89 -13.31 12.86
C GLY A 108 3.03 -12.63 12.06
N ALA A 109 2.68 -11.61 11.28
CA ALA A 109 3.62 -10.90 10.43
C ALA A 109 4.47 -9.91 11.22
N ASP A 110 5.76 -9.79 10.90
CA ASP A 110 6.65 -8.78 11.48
C ASP A 110 6.16 -7.36 11.17
N TYR A 111 5.60 -7.16 9.98
CA TYR A 111 5.00 -5.90 9.55
C TYR A 111 3.64 -6.13 8.92
N THR A 112 2.65 -5.36 9.35
CA THR A 112 1.34 -5.35 8.69
C THR A 112 1.03 -3.94 8.19
N PHE A 113 0.37 -3.84 7.03
CA PHE A 113 -0.01 -2.58 6.40
C PHE A 113 -1.50 -2.58 6.15
N GLU A 114 -2.18 -1.56 6.64
CA GLU A 114 -3.59 -1.34 6.36
C GLU A 114 -3.72 -0.23 5.31
N ALA A 115 -4.38 -0.54 4.19
CA ALA A 115 -4.50 0.34 3.03
C ALA A 115 -5.94 0.45 2.49
N THR A 116 -6.95 0.15 3.32
CA THR A 116 -8.37 0.24 2.93
C THR A 116 -9.09 1.44 3.53
N GLY A 117 -8.66 1.90 4.70
CA GLY A 117 -9.35 2.92 5.49
C GLY A 117 -10.50 2.38 6.34
N ASN A 118 -10.74 1.06 6.37
CA ASN A 118 -11.76 0.44 7.19
C ASN A 118 -11.22 0.11 8.58
N VAL A 119 -11.89 0.59 9.62
CA VAL A 119 -11.43 0.42 11.02
C VAL A 119 -11.41 -1.03 11.49
N ASP A 120 -12.29 -1.89 10.96
CA ASP A 120 -12.25 -3.33 11.25
C ASP A 120 -11.04 -3.99 10.60
N VAL A 121 -10.64 -3.55 9.40
CA VAL A 121 -9.42 -4.02 8.74
C VAL A 121 -8.18 -3.48 9.44
N MET A 122 -8.21 -2.25 9.97
CA MET A 122 -7.15 -1.71 10.82
C MET A 122 -6.94 -2.60 12.07
N ARG A 123 -8.04 -3.03 12.71
CA ARG A 123 -7.97 -3.97 13.83
C ARG A 123 -7.37 -5.32 13.40
N GLN A 124 -7.81 -5.89 12.28
CA GLN A 124 -7.26 -7.15 11.75
C GLN A 124 -5.76 -7.04 11.47
N ALA A 125 -5.28 -5.90 10.97
CA ALA A 125 -3.87 -5.66 10.76
C ALA A 125 -3.08 -5.70 12.09
N VAL A 126 -3.61 -5.11 13.16
CA VAL A 126 -3.01 -5.18 14.51
C VAL A 126 -3.03 -6.60 15.06
N GLU A 127 -4.14 -7.32 14.92
CA GLU A 127 -4.31 -8.70 15.38
C GLU A 127 -3.37 -9.67 14.65
N SER A 128 -3.14 -9.44 13.36
CA SER A 128 -2.23 -10.24 12.51
C SER A 128 -0.75 -9.93 12.72
N ALA A 129 -0.42 -8.84 13.41
CA ALA A 129 0.96 -8.48 13.70
C ALA A 129 1.56 -9.43 14.74
N ARG A 130 2.85 -9.72 14.60
CA ARG A 130 3.58 -10.65 15.45
C ARG A 130 3.64 -10.17 16.90
N MET A 131 3.40 -11.09 17.82
CA MET A 131 3.63 -10.84 19.24
C MET A 131 5.14 -10.60 19.50
N GLY A 132 5.46 -9.67 20.37
CA GLY A 132 6.82 -9.29 20.74
C GLY A 132 7.32 -8.01 20.09
N TRP A 133 7.14 -7.85 18.77
CA TRP A 133 7.67 -6.67 18.06
C TRP A 133 6.90 -6.27 16.80
N GLY A 134 5.89 -7.01 16.38
CA GLY A 134 5.15 -6.73 15.15
C GLY A 134 4.65 -5.30 15.08
N LEU A 135 4.77 -4.68 13.91
CA LEU A 135 4.35 -3.31 13.64
C LEU A 135 3.19 -3.28 12.66
N ALA A 136 2.04 -2.80 13.12
CA ALA A 136 0.91 -2.47 12.25
C ALA A 136 1.00 -1.00 11.80
N THR A 137 1.08 -0.81 10.49
CA THR A 137 1.17 0.52 9.85
C THR A 137 -0.15 0.86 9.19
N VAL A 138 -0.82 1.90 9.67
CA VAL A 138 -2.09 2.39 9.13
C VAL A 138 -1.80 3.45 8.07
N CYS A 139 -2.22 3.18 6.83
CA CYS A 139 -2.09 4.07 5.68
C CYS A 139 -3.45 4.55 5.17
N GLY A 140 -4.52 3.78 5.42
CA GLY A 140 -5.87 4.10 5.01
C GLY A 140 -6.46 5.24 5.84
N VAL A 141 -7.40 5.98 5.25
CA VAL A 141 -8.10 7.10 5.90
C VAL A 141 -9.49 6.63 6.30
N ALA A 142 -9.73 6.52 7.59
CA ALA A 142 -11.03 6.19 8.15
C ALA A 142 -12.05 7.34 8.00
N GLY A 143 -13.33 7.01 8.09
CA GLY A 143 -14.40 7.98 8.08
C GLY A 143 -14.33 8.93 9.29
N LYS A 144 -14.92 10.13 9.14
CA LYS A 144 -14.93 11.12 10.22
C LYS A 144 -15.67 10.57 11.46
N GLY A 145 -14.96 10.52 12.58
CA GLY A 145 -15.52 10.07 13.86
C GLY A 145 -15.41 8.57 14.11
N GLU A 146 -14.92 7.80 13.14
CA GLU A 146 -14.61 6.39 13.37
C GLU A 146 -13.40 6.25 14.30
N THR A 147 -13.37 5.17 15.06
CA THR A 147 -12.33 4.88 16.04
C THR A 147 -11.74 3.50 15.79
N LEU A 148 -10.42 3.39 15.96
CA LEU A 148 -9.75 2.10 15.97
C LEU A 148 -9.91 1.47 17.36
N ASP A 149 -10.65 0.37 17.42
CA ASP A 149 -10.84 -0.41 18.65
C ASP A 149 -9.85 -1.58 18.70
N VAL A 150 -8.94 -1.54 19.65
CA VAL A 150 -7.86 -2.52 19.82
C VAL A 150 -7.84 -3.05 21.24
N VAL A 151 -7.85 -4.37 21.39
CA VAL A 151 -7.70 -5.02 22.70
C VAL A 151 -6.35 -4.66 23.31
N PRO A 152 -6.29 -4.00 24.51
CA PRO A 152 -5.04 -3.52 25.10
C PRO A 152 -3.96 -4.60 25.29
N ARG A 153 -4.39 -5.86 25.51
CA ARG A 153 -3.47 -7.00 25.61
C ARG A 153 -2.58 -7.17 24.37
N LEU A 154 -3.06 -6.80 23.19
CA LEU A 154 -2.25 -6.89 21.96
C LEU A 154 -1.05 -5.95 22.04
N LEU A 155 -1.22 -4.74 22.58
CA LEU A 155 -0.15 -3.76 22.75
C LEU A 155 0.82 -4.18 23.85
N ILE A 156 0.30 -4.64 25.00
CA ILE A 156 1.14 -5.06 26.15
C ILE A 156 1.99 -6.29 25.82
N THR A 157 1.56 -7.10 24.85
CA THR A 157 2.33 -8.24 24.33
C THR A 157 3.33 -7.87 23.23
N GLY A 158 3.62 -6.57 23.06
CA GLY A 158 4.71 -6.05 22.24
C GLY A 158 4.37 -5.65 20.82
N ARG A 159 3.10 -5.75 20.40
CA ARG A 159 2.66 -5.21 19.12
C ARG A 159 2.66 -3.69 19.16
N ARG A 160 2.95 -3.09 18.03
CA ARG A 160 3.02 -1.63 17.86
C ARG A 160 2.07 -1.20 16.75
N VAL A 161 1.53 0.01 16.87
CA VAL A 161 0.71 0.65 15.84
C VAL A 161 1.34 1.98 15.48
N ALA A 162 1.47 2.26 14.19
CA ALA A 162 1.96 3.53 13.68
C ALA A 162 1.09 4.02 12.51
N GLY A 163 0.86 5.33 12.43
CA GLY A 163 0.30 5.96 11.25
C GLY A 163 1.37 6.26 10.20
N SER A 164 0.99 6.24 8.93
CA SER A 164 1.88 6.56 7.82
C SER A 164 1.23 7.58 6.89
N SER A 165 1.54 8.84 7.08
CA SER A 165 1.11 9.91 6.19
C SER A 165 2.05 10.01 5.00
N PHE A 166 1.52 9.90 3.78
CA PHE A 166 2.30 9.92 2.53
C PHE A 166 3.49 8.93 2.55
N GLY A 167 3.36 7.82 3.29
CA GLY A 167 4.44 6.84 3.44
C GLY A 167 5.67 7.35 4.21
N GLY A 168 5.57 8.47 4.94
CA GLY A 168 6.73 9.13 5.51
C GLY A 168 7.70 9.71 4.46
N VAL A 169 7.26 9.84 3.22
CA VAL A 169 8.08 10.32 2.08
C VAL A 169 8.30 11.83 2.20
N LYS A 170 9.56 12.25 2.10
CA LYS A 170 9.95 13.65 1.93
C LYS A 170 9.83 14.00 0.45
N GLY A 171 8.69 14.58 0.04
CA GLY A 171 8.28 14.70 -1.36
C GLY A 171 9.37 15.23 -2.30
N ARG A 172 10.02 16.35 -1.98
CA ARG A 172 11.06 16.96 -2.84
C ARG A 172 12.29 16.07 -3.03
N ASP A 173 12.67 15.34 -2.01
CA ASP A 173 13.90 14.54 -2.01
C ASP A 173 13.64 13.11 -2.50
N GLN A 174 12.57 12.49 -2.03
CA GLN A 174 12.36 11.06 -2.23
C GLN A 174 11.46 10.71 -3.42
N VAL A 175 10.49 11.57 -3.81
CA VAL A 175 9.69 11.30 -5.03
C VAL A 175 10.57 11.16 -6.28
N PRO A 176 11.59 12.02 -6.53
CA PRO A 176 12.52 11.80 -7.63
C PRO A 176 13.29 10.47 -7.54
N GLN A 177 13.62 10.00 -6.33
CA GLN A 177 14.29 8.71 -6.13
C GLN A 177 13.36 7.54 -6.45
N LEU A 178 12.08 7.61 -6.04
CA LEU A 178 11.08 6.59 -6.38
C LEU A 178 10.82 6.52 -7.89
N VAL A 179 10.76 7.68 -8.55
CA VAL A 179 10.68 7.77 -10.02
C VAL A 179 11.93 7.17 -10.69
N ALA A 180 13.12 7.39 -10.12
CA ALA A 180 14.35 6.78 -10.63
C ALA A 180 14.34 5.25 -10.50
N LEU A 181 13.82 4.68 -9.41
CA LEU A 181 13.62 3.22 -9.25
C LEU A 181 12.66 2.66 -10.31
N TRP A 182 11.58 3.39 -10.61
CA TRP A 182 10.69 3.01 -11.71
C TRP A 182 11.41 3.02 -13.07
N LEU A 183 12.12 4.10 -13.41
CA LEU A 183 12.86 4.19 -14.67
C LEU A 183 13.98 3.14 -14.79
N ALA A 184 14.50 2.67 -13.66
CA ALA A 184 15.46 1.56 -13.61
C ALA A 184 14.79 0.17 -13.72
N GLY A 185 13.45 0.09 -13.80
CA GLY A 185 12.71 -1.17 -13.91
C GLY A 185 12.49 -1.91 -12.59
N GLU A 186 12.84 -1.29 -11.45
CA GLU A 186 12.65 -1.90 -10.13
C GLU A 186 11.18 -1.86 -9.65
N ILE A 187 10.39 -0.97 -10.22
CA ILE A 187 8.96 -0.82 -9.95
C ILE A 187 8.22 -0.89 -11.28
N ASP A 188 7.28 -1.81 -11.43
CA ASP A 188 6.36 -1.83 -12.57
C ASP A 188 5.12 -1.00 -12.25
N VAL A 189 4.92 0.09 -12.99
CA VAL A 189 3.78 1.00 -12.79
C VAL A 189 2.62 0.76 -13.76
N GLU A 190 2.83 0.00 -14.82
CA GLU A 190 1.80 -0.21 -15.85
C GLU A 190 0.52 -0.87 -15.28
N PRO A 191 0.60 -1.89 -14.39
CA PRO A 191 -0.59 -2.52 -13.83
C PRO A 191 -1.47 -1.60 -12.96
N PHE A 192 -0.96 -0.44 -12.56
CA PHE A 192 -1.75 0.52 -11.76
C PHE A 192 -2.69 1.36 -12.61
N ILE A 193 -2.48 1.47 -13.92
CA ILE A 193 -3.32 2.27 -14.82
C ILE A 193 -4.35 1.36 -15.46
N SER A 194 -5.59 1.41 -14.94
CA SER A 194 -6.69 0.62 -15.47
C SER A 194 -7.41 1.32 -16.61
N HIS A 195 -7.50 2.65 -16.54
CA HIS A 195 -8.21 3.45 -17.53
C HIS A 195 -7.42 4.69 -17.92
N THR A 196 -7.46 5.03 -19.20
CA THR A 196 -6.94 6.31 -19.73
C THR A 196 -8.10 7.07 -20.32
N LEU A 197 -8.34 8.29 -19.83
CA LEU A 197 -9.50 9.11 -20.15
C LEU A 197 -9.06 10.48 -20.68
N SER A 198 -9.94 11.14 -21.41
CA SER A 198 -9.83 12.56 -21.74
C SER A 198 -10.33 13.43 -20.57
N LEU A 199 -10.07 14.74 -20.62
CA LEU A 199 -10.63 15.66 -19.63
C LEU A 199 -12.15 15.72 -19.69
N ASP A 200 -12.73 15.57 -20.87
CA ASP A 200 -14.20 15.59 -21.06
C ASP A 200 -14.87 14.38 -20.39
N ASP A 201 -14.12 13.28 -20.21
CA ASP A 201 -14.59 12.05 -19.55
C ASP A 201 -14.32 12.02 -18.05
N VAL A 202 -13.94 13.14 -17.41
CA VAL A 202 -13.59 13.18 -15.98
C VAL A 202 -14.67 12.59 -15.07
N ASN A 203 -15.95 12.84 -15.37
CA ASN A 203 -17.08 12.30 -14.59
C ASN A 203 -17.13 10.77 -14.70
N ARG A 204 -16.82 10.21 -15.88
CA ARG A 204 -16.67 8.75 -16.04
C ARG A 204 -15.57 8.19 -15.13
N GLY A 205 -14.48 8.94 -14.93
CA GLY A 205 -13.42 8.55 -13.99
C GLY A 205 -13.92 8.44 -12.55
N PHE A 206 -14.82 9.33 -12.12
CA PHE A 206 -15.46 9.24 -10.79
C PHE A 206 -16.42 8.05 -10.70
N GLU A 207 -17.21 7.78 -11.73
CA GLU A 207 -18.10 6.60 -11.78
C GLU A 207 -17.32 5.29 -11.66
N LEU A 208 -16.20 5.15 -12.37
CA LEU A 208 -15.32 4.00 -12.29
C LEU A 208 -14.72 3.84 -10.86
N MET A 209 -14.34 4.95 -10.24
CA MET A 209 -13.84 4.95 -8.87
C MET A 209 -14.91 4.50 -7.86
N GLU A 210 -16.15 5.01 -7.98
CA GLU A 210 -17.30 4.61 -7.14
C GLU A 210 -17.67 3.14 -7.33
N ALA A 211 -17.60 2.65 -8.58
CA ALA A 211 -17.80 1.24 -8.92
C ALA A 211 -16.64 0.33 -8.49
N GLN A 212 -15.55 0.90 -7.97
CA GLN A 212 -14.29 0.21 -7.67
C GLN A 212 -13.70 -0.55 -8.87
N ASP A 213 -13.98 -0.07 -10.08
CA ASP A 213 -13.50 -0.63 -11.33
C ASP A 213 -12.05 -0.17 -11.59
N GLY A 214 -11.12 -1.12 -11.50
CA GLY A 214 -9.69 -0.90 -11.67
C GLY A 214 -8.98 -0.30 -10.45
N ILE A 215 -7.75 0.17 -10.69
CA ILE A 215 -6.85 0.76 -9.67
C ILE A 215 -6.76 2.28 -9.82
N ARG A 216 -6.47 2.76 -11.05
CA ARG A 216 -6.38 4.20 -11.38
C ARG A 216 -6.88 4.50 -12.76
N SER A 217 -7.68 5.59 -12.86
CA SER A 217 -7.96 6.29 -14.10
C SER A 217 -6.98 7.45 -14.24
N VAL A 218 -6.30 7.54 -15.37
CA VAL A 218 -5.38 8.63 -15.70
C VAL A 218 -6.00 9.49 -16.79
N ILE A 219 -6.06 10.81 -16.56
CA ILE A 219 -6.55 11.77 -17.54
C ILE A 219 -5.37 12.27 -18.36
N ARG A 220 -5.44 12.11 -19.67
CA ARG A 220 -4.50 12.71 -20.61
C ARG A 220 -5.03 14.02 -21.15
N PHE A 221 -4.20 15.03 -21.04
CA PHE A 221 -4.40 16.30 -21.72
C PHE A 221 -3.80 16.18 -23.13
N GLY A 222 -4.59 16.45 -24.14
CA GLY A 222 -4.24 16.34 -25.56
C GLY A 222 -3.09 17.21 -26.02
#